data_ed9d4e3d63d2cb944cb8b0ec41dd8296
#
_entry.id   ed9d4e3d63d2cb944cb8b0ec41dd8296
#
_cell.length_a   1.000
_cell.length_b   1.000
_cell.length_c   1.000
_cell.angle_alpha   90.00
_cell.angle_beta   90.00
_cell.angle_gamma   90.00
#
_symmetry.space_group_name_H-M   'P 1'
#
loop_
_entity.id
_entity.type
_entity.pdbx_description
1 polymer ?
#
loop_
_entity_poly.entity_id
_entity_poly.type
_entity_poly.pdbx_seq_one_letter_code
_entity_poly.pdbx_strand_id
1 'polypeptide(L)'
;MQQEKLIGSTDGLEEGGKGFRFDVHNAAGETIPAFVVHFNYQYFAYLNKCGHIAIQLDYMPGEFFSDDGQSLICSTHGAEYAPDTGACLGGPCYGVGLEALNIIEDQGQLYLQNDEYQIVSK
;
A
#
# COMPACT_ATOMS: atom_id res chain seq x y z
N MET A 1 12.82 1.89 -18.60
CA MET A 1 12.22 3.22 -18.73
C MET A 1 11.41 3.51 -17.49
N GLN A 2 11.61 4.69 -16.93
CA GLN A 2 10.95 5.01 -15.66
C GLN A 2 9.44 5.15 -15.78
N GLN A 3 8.95 5.54 -16.96
CA GLN A 3 7.50 5.70 -17.15
C GLN A 3 6.72 4.41 -16.92
N GLU A 4 7.35 3.27 -17.19
CA GLU A 4 6.70 1.97 -16.97
C GLU A 4 6.56 1.63 -15.49
N LYS A 5 7.29 2.34 -14.63
CA LYS A 5 7.28 2.13 -13.19
C LYS A 5 6.53 3.22 -12.45
N LEU A 6 5.90 4.14 -13.16
CA LEU A 6 5.19 5.26 -12.55
C LEU A 6 3.92 4.75 -11.88
N ILE A 7 3.83 5.00 -10.56
CA ILE A 7 2.62 4.69 -9.78
C ILE A 7 1.63 5.83 -9.94
N GLY A 8 2.06 7.06 -9.72
CA GLY A 8 1.19 8.22 -9.81
C GLY A 8 1.83 9.44 -9.17
N SER A 9 1.05 10.50 -9.07
CA SER A 9 1.47 11.75 -8.47
C SER A 9 1.27 11.71 -6.95
N THR A 10 2.09 12.47 -6.21
CA THR A 10 1.89 12.65 -4.77
C THR A 10 0.76 13.64 -4.48
N ASP A 11 0.24 14.32 -5.49
CA ASP A 11 -0.87 15.26 -5.33
C ASP A 11 -2.09 14.52 -4.79
N GLY A 12 -2.67 15.06 -3.71
CA GLY A 12 -3.83 14.47 -3.08
C GLY A 12 -3.53 13.40 -2.04
N LEU A 13 -2.26 13.00 -1.88
CA LEU A 13 -1.86 12.07 -0.84
C LEU A 13 -1.54 12.88 0.43
N GLU A 14 -2.51 12.93 1.33
CA GLU A 14 -2.37 13.67 2.57
C GLU A 14 -1.78 12.80 3.66
N GLU A 15 -1.03 13.42 4.56
CA GLU A 15 -0.44 12.75 5.72
C GLU A 15 -1.56 12.09 6.54
N GLY A 16 -1.51 10.75 6.67
CA GLY A 16 -2.53 10.00 7.41
C GLY A 16 -3.91 10.00 6.74
N GLY A 17 -3.99 10.47 5.51
CA GLY A 17 -5.25 10.57 4.77
C GLY A 17 -5.47 9.42 3.81
N LYS A 18 -6.29 9.65 2.80
CA LYS A 18 -6.61 8.60 1.83
C LYS A 18 -5.38 8.13 1.07
N GLY A 19 -5.27 6.82 0.91
CA GLY A 19 -4.22 6.23 0.10
C GLY A 19 -4.58 6.19 -1.38
N PHE A 20 -3.58 5.93 -2.20
CA PHE A 20 -3.75 5.80 -3.64
C PHE A 20 -3.68 4.32 -4.00
N ARG A 21 -4.70 3.81 -4.68
CA ARG A 21 -4.80 2.40 -5.07
C ARG A 21 -4.25 2.21 -6.48
N PHE A 22 -3.49 1.15 -6.67
CA PHE A 22 -3.00 0.77 -7.99
C PHE A 22 -2.85 -0.75 -8.04
N ASP A 23 -2.62 -1.29 -9.22
CA ASP A 23 -2.46 -2.73 -9.39
C ASP A 23 -1.08 -3.04 -9.93
N VAL A 24 -0.55 -4.20 -9.54
CA VAL A 24 0.73 -4.70 -10.05
C VAL A 24 0.54 -6.11 -10.57
N HIS A 25 1.44 -6.53 -11.47
CA HIS A 25 1.55 -7.91 -11.91
C HIS A 25 2.76 -8.55 -11.23
N ASN A 26 2.59 -9.76 -10.72
CA ASN A 26 3.72 -10.52 -10.20
C ASN A 26 4.40 -11.29 -11.33
N ALA A 27 5.41 -12.11 -10.98
CA ALA A 27 6.17 -12.88 -12.00
C ALA A 27 5.30 -13.89 -12.75
N ALA A 28 4.20 -14.33 -12.12
CA ALA A 28 3.27 -15.28 -12.75
C ALA A 28 2.21 -14.58 -13.62
N GLY A 29 2.25 -13.25 -13.70
CA GLY A 29 1.28 -12.48 -14.47
C GLY A 29 -0.03 -12.23 -13.77
N GLU A 30 -0.12 -12.58 -12.48
CA GLU A 30 -1.33 -12.33 -11.69
C GLU A 30 -1.42 -10.88 -11.30
N THR A 31 -2.64 -10.32 -11.37
CA THR A 31 -2.89 -8.94 -10.95
C THR A 31 -3.14 -8.91 -9.45
N ILE A 32 -2.36 -8.09 -8.74
CA ILE A 32 -2.48 -7.97 -7.30
C ILE A 32 -2.73 -6.50 -6.96
N PRO A 33 -3.77 -6.19 -6.18
CA PRO A 33 -4.01 -4.81 -5.77
C PRO A 33 -2.94 -4.34 -4.80
N ALA A 34 -2.61 -3.06 -4.89
CA ALA A 34 -1.60 -2.42 -4.06
C ALA A 34 -2.07 -1.03 -3.70
N PHE A 35 -1.38 -0.40 -2.77
CA PHE A 35 -1.70 0.96 -2.38
C PHE A 35 -0.44 1.68 -1.88
N VAL A 36 -0.52 3.01 -1.89
CA VAL A 36 0.52 3.85 -1.31
C VAL A 36 -0.16 4.83 -0.35
N VAL A 37 0.51 5.09 0.77
CA VAL A 37 0.02 6.02 1.79
C VAL A 37 1.12 7.02 2.15
N HIS A 38 0.70 8.17 2.68
CA HIS A 38 1.60 9.22 3.15
C HIS A 38 1.55 9.23 4.68
N PHE A 39 2.68 8.94 5.31
CA PHE A 39 2.76 8.85 6.76
C PHE A 39 4.13 9.32 7.23
N ASN A 40 4.16 10.16 8.26
CA ASN A 40 5.39 10.66 8.88
C ASN A 40 6.31 11.30 7.84
N TYR A 41 5.72 12.09 6.94
CA TYR A 41 6.40 12.83 5.87
C TYR A 41 7.08 11.94 4.83
N GLN A 42 6.68 10.66 4.76
CA GLN A 42 7.21 9.70 3.79
C GLN A 42 6.08 8.95 3.10
N TYR A 43 6.42 8.27 2.01
CA TYR A 43 5.47 7.47 1.25
C TYR A 43 5.81 6.00 1.39
N PHE A 44 4.80 5.18 1.66
CA PHE A 44 4.96 3.74 1.83
C PHE A 44 3.95 3.01 0.97
N ALA A 45 4.38 1.92 0.34
CA ALA A 45 3.53 1.12 -0.52
C ALA A 45 3.54 -0.33 -0.09
N TYR A 46 2.37 -0.96 -0.18
CA TYR A 46 2.18 -2.35 0.22
C TYR A 46 1.22 -3.03 -0.74
N LEU A 47 1.29 -4.36 -0.81
CA LEU A 47 0.23 -5.12 -1.46
C LEU A 47 -1.04 -4.97 -0.63
N ASN A 48 -2.18 -4.77 -1.30
CA ASN A 48 -3.45 -4.52 -0.63
C ASN A 48 -4.13 -5.84 -0.31
N LYS A 49 -3.58 -6.54 0.68
CA LYS A 49 -4.18 -7.76 1.19
C LYS A 49 -3.86 -7.89 2.68
N CYS A 50 -4.85 -8.32 3.41
CA CYS A 50 -4.79 -8.42 4.86
C CYS A 50 -3.93 -9.62 5.26
N GLY A 51 -2.73 -9.34 5.79
CA GLY A 51 -1.85 -10.37 6.36
C GLY A 51 -1.84 -11.69 5.62
N HIS A 52 -2.41 -12.71 6.26
CA HIS A 52 -2.43 -14.06 5.71
C HIS A 52 -3.69 -14.38 4.88
N ILE A 53 -4.57 -13.40 4.71
CA ILE A 53 -5.82 -13.57 3.96
C ILE A 53 -5.83 -12.59 2.79
N ALA A 54 -6.18 -13.08 1.60
CA ALA A 54 -6.18 -12.26 0.38
C ALA A 54 -7.45 -11.39 0.30
N ILE A 55 -7.62 -10.50 1.27
CA ILE A 55 -8.72 -9.55 1.35
C ILE A 55 -8.15 -8.14 1.41
N GLN A 56 -8.73 -7.23 0.63
CA GLN A 56 -8.25 -5.85 0.61
C GLN A 56 -8.56 -5.16 1.94
N LEU A 57 -7.62 -4.30 2.37
CA LEU A 57 -7.77 -3.58 3.63
C LEU A 57 -8.89 -2.55 3.58
N ASP A 58 -9.01 -1.87 2.45
CA ASP A 58 -9.92 -0.73 2.34
C ASP A 58 -11.30 -1.12 1.85
N TYR A 59 -12.18 -1.44 2.78
CA TYR A 59 -13.58 -1.65 2.45
C TYR A 59 -14.14 -0.40 1.74
N MET A 60 -13.83 0.78 2.28
CA MET A 60 -14.09 2.05 1.60
C MET A 60 -12.83 2.43 0.83
N PRO A 61 -12.89 2.51 -0.51
CA PRO A 61 -11.68 2.71 -1.32
C PRO A 61 -10.85 3.90 -0.86
N GLY A 62 -9.56 3.64 -0.66
CA GLY A 62 -8.59 4.65 -0.24
C GLY A 62 -8.49 4.85 1.25
N GLU A 63 -9.39 4.28 2.06
CA GLU A 63 -9.38 4.50 3.51
C GLU A 63 -8.65 3.36 4.21
N PHE A 64 -7.35 3.55 4.38
CA PHE A 64 -6.46 2.55 4.96
C PHE A 64 -6.11 2.83 6.42
N PHE A 65 -6.22 4.08 6.87
CA PHE A 65 -5.80 4.46 8.22
C PHE A 65 -6.91 4.27 9.22
N SER A 66 -6.50 3.95 10.47
CA SER A 66 -7.41 3.96 11.61
C SER A 66 -7.87 5.41 11.88
N ASP A 67 -8.86 5.55 12.75
CA ASP A 67 -9.45 6.86 13.05
C ASP A 67 -8.44 7.89 13.54
N ASP A 68 -7.39 7.45 14.25
CA ASP A 68 -6.36 8.35 14.75
C ASP A 68 -5.24 8.60 13.75
N GLY A 69 -5.28 7.96 12.58
CA GLY A 69 -4.25 8.14 11.56
C GLY A 69 -2.89 7.56 11.91
N GLN A 70 -2.80 6.74 12.96
CA GLN A 70 -1.53 6.23 13.46
C GLN A 70 -1.23 4.80 13.02
N SER A 71 -2.22 4.08 12.48
CA SER A 71 -2.03 2.72 12.00
C SER A 71 -2.86 2.47 10.75
N LEU A 72 -2.45 1.46 9.98
CA LEU A 72 -3.27 0.95 8.88
C LEU A 72 -4.19 -0.11 9.46
N ILE A 73 -5.42 -0.17 8.97
CA ILE A 73 -6.41 -1.10 9.50
C ILE A 73 -7.10 -1.85 8.38
N CYS A 74 -7.27 -3.16 8.57
CA CYS A 74 -8.09 -3.97 7.70
C CYS A 74 -9.55 -3.81 8.14
N SER A 75 -10.34 -3.10 7.34
CA SER A 75 -11.72 -2.77 7.70
C SER A 75 -12.60 -3.99 7.92
N THR A 76 -12.26 -5.11 7.27
CA THR A 76 -13.06 -6.33 7.36
C THR A 76 -12.81 -7.09 8.66
N HIS A 77 -11.54 -7.19 9.09
CA HIS A 77 -11.16 -8.03 10.23
C HIS A 77 -10.63 -7.26 11.42
N GLY A 78 -10.34 -5.97 11.27
CA GLY A 78 -9.80 -5.16 12.35
C GLY A 78 -8.32 -5.36 12.63
N ALA A 79 -7.61 -6.08 11.78
CA ALA A 79 -6.15 -6.21 11.93
C ALA A 79 -5.49 -4.85 11.73
N GLU A 80 -4.47 -4.56 12.57
CA GLU A 80 -3.77 -3.28 12.50
C GLU A 80 -2.30 -3.49 12.15
N TYR A 81 -1.77 -2.55 11.36
CA TYR A 81 -0.40 -2.63 10.85
C TYR A 81 0.31 -1.29 11.01
N ALA A 82 1.62 -1.33 11.22
CA ALA A 82 2.43 -0.12 11.28
C ALA A 82 2.52 0.48 9.87
N PRO A 83 2.22 1.79 9.71
CA PRO A 83 2.24 2.38 8.36
C PRO A 83 3.63 2.43 7.74
N ASP A 84 4.68 2.49 8.54
CA ASP A 84 6.05 2.64 8.06
C ASP A 84 6.78 1.32 7.81
N THR A 85 6.31 0.23 8.41
CA THR A 85 6.97 -1.07 8.25
C THR A 85 6.04 -2.16 7.76
N GLY A 86 4.72 -1.97 7.89
CA GLY A 86 3.74 -2.99 7.56
C GLY A 86 3.62 -4.08 8.60
N ALA A 87 4.32 -3.96 9.73
CA ALA A 87 4.32 -5.00 10.76
C ALA A 87 2.94 -5.12 11.42
N CYS A 88 2.56 -6.35 11.75
CA CYS A 88 1.31 -6.60 12.47
C CYS A 88 1.40 -6.02 13.86
N LEU A 89 0.48 -5.09 14.19
CA LEU A 89 0.41 -4.47 15.50
C LEU A 89 -0.61 -5.14 16.42
N GLY A 90 -1.61 -5.78 15.83
CA GLY A 90 -2.65 -6.44 16.63
C GLY A 90 -3.79 -6.92 15.75
N GLY A 91 -4.72 -7.63 16.35
CA GLY A 91 -5.87 -8.18 15.67
C GLY A 91 -5.53 -9.47 14.94
N PRO A 92 -6.38 -9.92 14.02
CA PRO A 92 -6.24 -11.24 13.41
C PRO A 92 -5.19 -11.34 12.30
N CYS A 93 -4.12 -10.57 12.37
CA CYS A 93 -2.99 -10.73 11.45
C CYS A 93 -1.97 -11.76 11.92
N TYR A 94 -2.07 -12.18 13.17
CA TYR A 94 -1.28 -13.31 13.73
C TYR A 94 0.23 -13.21 13.46
N GLY A 95 0.78 -12.01 13.57
CA GLY A 95 2.20 -11.79 13.33
C GLY A 95 2.60 -11.68 11.87
N VAL A 96 1.66 -11.80 10.94
CA VAL A 96 1.95 -11.66 9.51
C VAL A 96 1.68 -10.23 9.10
N GLY A 97 2.75 -9.52 8.71
CA GLY A 97 2.63 -8.13 8.27
C GLY A 97 2.21 -8.01 6.82
N LEU A 98 2.07 -6.77 6.38
CA LEU A 98 1.80 -6.45 4.98
C LEU A 98 3.09 -6.64 4.17
N GLU A 99 2.95 -7.03 2.93
CA GLU A 99 4.10 -7.16 2.04
C GLU A 99 4.43 -5.79 1.45
N ALA A 100 5.62 -5.28 1.76
CA ALA A 100 6.06 -3.96 1.34
C ALA A 100 6.55 -3.97 -0.10
N LEU A 101 6.28 -2.86 -0.80
CA LEU A 101 6.84 -2.60 -2.12
C LEU A 101 7.84 -1.46 -1.98
N ASN A 102 8.97 -1.57 -2.68
CA ASN A 102 9.97 -0.51 -2.69
C ASN A 102 9.58 0.55 -3.71
N ILE A 103 9.50 1.79 -3.25
CA ILE A 103 9.15 2.91 -4.11
C ILE A 103 10.10 4.07 -3.87
N ILE A 104 10.18 4.96 -4.86
CA ILE A 104 10.88 6.24 -4.69
C ILE A 104 9.96 7.37 -5.11
N GLU A 105 10.21 8.55 -4.54
CA GLU A 105 9.52 9.78 -4.92
C GLU A 105 10.52 10.66 -5.64
N ASP A 106 10.12 11.18 -6.78
CA ASP A 106 10.96 12.05 -7.59
C ASP A 106 10.09 13.12 -8.21
N GLN A 107 10.34 14.38 -7.85
CA GLN A 107 9.63 15.55 -8.38
C GLN A 107 8.11 15.42 -8.28
N GLY A 108 7.64 14.95 -7.14
CA GLY A 108 6.21 14.83 -6.88
C GLY A 108 5.54 13.63 -7.53
N GLN A 109 6.33 12.67 -8.01
CA GLN A 109 5.81 11.45 -8.60
C GLN A 109 6.42 10.23 -7.93
N LEU A 110 5.65 9.15 -7.87
CA LEU A 110 6.04 7.92 -7.20
C LEU A 110 6.31 6.85 -8.24
N TYR A 111 7.41 6.13 -8.06
CA TYR A 111 7.86 5.07 -8.98
C TYR A 111 8.11 3.79 -8.21
N LEU A 112 7.73 2.67 -8.83
CA LEU A 112 7.97 1.35 -8.26
C LEU A 112 9.43 0.94 -8.52
N GLN A 113 10.08 0.43 -7.46
CA GLN A 113 11.49 -0.01 -7.53
C GLN A 113 11.65 -1.52 -7.35
N ASN A 114 10.55 -2.27 -7.36
CA ASN A 114 10.60 -3.74 -7.23
C ASN A 114 10.74 -4.40 -8.59
N ASP A 115 11.70 -5.31 -8.72
CA ASP A 115 11.86 -6.09 -9.96
C ASP A 115 10.85 -7.22 -10.06
N GLU A 116 10.30 -7.65 -8.91
CA GLU A 116 9.34 -8.76 -8.85
C GLU A 116 7.95 -8.40 -9.34
N TYR A 117 7.67 -7.11 -9.42
CA TYR A 117 6.33 -6.60 -9.74
C TYR A 117 6.42 -5.55 -10.82
N GLN A 118 5.37 -5.46 -11.63
CA GLN A 118 5.24 -4.45 -12.68
C GLN A 118 3.91 -3.73 -12.50
N ILE A 119 3.93 -2.42 -12.78
CA ILE A 119 2.69 -1.62 -12.73
C ILE A 119 1.78 -2.07 -13.87
N VAL A 120 0.50 -2.25 -13.53
CA VAL A 120 -0.50 -2.58 -14.55
C VAL A 120 -0.82 -1.34 -15.35
N SER A 121 -0.56 -1.40 -16.64
CA SER A 121 -0.91 -0.33 -17.58
C SER A 121 -2.40 -0.38 -17.87
N LYS A 122 -2.99 0.78 -17.97
CA LYS A 122 -4.39 0.88 -18.38
C LYS A 122 -4.48 1.36 -19.80
#